data_4863622ab78c43aa7a8dbf616cd9c019
#
_entry.id   4863622ab78c43aa7a8dbf616cd9c019
#
_cell.length_a   1.000
_cell.length_b   1.000
_cell.length_c   1.000
_cell.angle_alpha   90.00
_cell.angle_beta   90.00
_cell.angle_gamma   90.00
#
_symmetry.space_group_name_H-M   'P 1'
#
loop_
_entity.id
_entity.type
_entity.pdbx_description
1 polymer ?
#
loop_
_entity_poly.entity_id
_entity_poly.type
_entity_poly.pdbx_seq_one_letter_code
_entity_poly.pdbx_strand_id
1 'polypeptide(L)'
;MSSSVQFYLAIFIFLMTYAGIMSEKIHRTICALAGGGAMIYFGLVTQEQAITEFIDFNTLGLLTGMMILISVVKQSGFFQVLALWALKKSKGSPRELLILLSIVTAVGAALIDSVTAALLIAPMTISLCRMLRMSPVPILISEILMCNIGGTALMIGNPPNVMIGSATHLDFNDFLMNLAPVVFITVIVILIAVLLIFKNDFSSVRMSAKELEKIDIMSGVEDKSIFSRSLMVLAFTVLGFVVHSHFGLESATVAMTGGMAALLFCGINPEDALKEVDLDTLMFFMGLFILV
;
A
#
# COMPACT_ATOMS: atom_id res chain seq x y z
N MET A 1 -11.61 -19.02 36.53
CA MET A 1 -11.81 -17.59 36.91
C MET A 1 -13.29 -17.24 36.74
N SER A 2 -13.83 -16.29 37.55
CA SER A 2 -15.20 -15.84 37.31
C SER A 2 -15.27 -15.04 35.98
N SER A 3 -16.38 -15.10 35.29
CA SER A 3 -16.57 -14.41 33.98
C SER A 3 -16.23 -12.91 34.04
N SER A 4 -16.55 -12.25 35.17
CA SER A 4 -16.22 -10.83 35.39
C SER A 4 -14.70 -10.58 35.50
N VAL A 5 -13.94 -11.51 36.11
CA VAL A 5 -12.47 -11.34 36.22
C VAL A 5 -11.81 -11.53 34.85
N GLN A 6 -12.31 -12.47 34.05
CA GLN A 6 -11.81 -12.67 32.68
C GLN A 6 -12.05 -11.42 31.82
N PHE A 7 -13.23 -10.83 31.91
CA PHE A 7 -13.58 -9.63 31.18
C PHE A 7 -12.66 -8.43 31.55
N TYR A 8 -12.46 -8.16 32.85
CA TYR A 8 -11.59 -7.06 33.26
C TYR A 8 -10.12 -7.32 32.91
N LEU A 9 -9.67 -8.58 32.97
CA LEU A 9 -8.31 -8.94 32.58
C LEU A 9 -8.09 -8.75 31.06
N ALA A 10 -9.06 -9.15 30.24
CA ALA A 10 -9.00 -8.94 28.79
C ALA A 10 -8.89 -7.44 28.44
N ILE A 11 -9.75 -6.61 29.04
CA ILE A 11 -9.69 -5.15 28.86
C ILE A 11 -8.32 -4.59 29.31
N PHE A 12 -7.80 -5.05 30.43
CA PHE A 12 -6.51 -4.59 30.94
C PHE A 12 -5.38 -4.93 29.96
N ILE A 13 -5.31 -6.18 29.48
CA ILE A 13 -4.31 -6.60 28.50
C ILE A 13 -4.44 -5.79 27.22
N PHE A 14 -5.67 -5.60 26.71
CA PHE A 14 -5.93 -4.79 25.54
C PHE A 14 -5.41 -3.35 25.70
N LEU A 15 -5.79 -2.68 26.79
CA LEU A 15 -5.39 -1.28 27.05
C LEU A 15 -3.87 -1.15 27.22
N MET A 16 -3.24 -2.10 27.94
CA MET A 16 -1.79 -2.08 28.12
C MET A 16 -1.05 -2.30 26.80
N THR A 17 -1.53 -3.23 25.97
CA THR A 17 -0.95 -3.47 24.65
C THR A 17 -1.10 -2.24 23.75
N TYR A 18 -2.28 -1.62 23.75
CA TYR A 18 -2.56 -0.43 22.96
C TYR A 18 -1.72 0.77 23.42
N ALA A 19 -1.57 0.95 24.73
CA ALA A 19 -0.68 1.97 25.30
C ALA A 19 0.78 1.73 24.91
N GLY A 20 1.21 0.45 24.88
CA GLY A 20 2.54 0.06 24.41
C GLY A 20 2.76 0.43 22.95
N ILE A 21 1.80 0.12 22.08
CA ILE A 21 1.84 0.49 20.64
C ILE A 21 1.90 2.02 20.47
N MET A 22 1.05 2.76 21.17
CA MET A 22 0.99 4.23 21.09
C MET A 22 2.23 4.93 21.66
N SER A 23 2.96 4.28 22.57
CA SER A 23 4.16 4.86 23.16
C SER A 23 5.32 4.98 22.18
N GLU A 24 5.31 4.21 21.08
CA GLU A 24 6.38 4.08 20.07
C GLU A 24 7.76 3.70 20.64
N LYS A 25 7.85 3.41 21.96
CA LYS A 25 9.11 3.01 22.63
C LYS A 25 9.45 1.55 22.39
N ILE A 26 8.43 0.73 22.15
CA ILE A 26 8.55 -0.71 21.86
C ILE A 26 7.94 -0.93 20.47
N HIS A 27 8.57 -1.79 19.70
CA HIS A 27 8.11 -2.11 18.38
C HIS A 27 6.65 -2.62 18.41
N ARG A 28 5.78 -2.05 17.56
CA ARG A 28 4.33 -2.33 17.55
C ARG A 28 4.01 -3.84 17.44
N THR A 29 4.79 -4.57 16.66
CA THR A 29 4.63 -6.01 16.46
C THR A 29 4.93 -6.80 17.74
N ILE A 30 5.96 -6.42 18.50
CA ILE A 30 6.27 -7.04 19.79
C ILE A 30 5.12 -6.79 20.76
N CYS A 31 4.58 -5.58 20.83
CA CYS A 31 3.44 -5.27 21.68
C CYS A 31 2.22 -6.13 21.32
N ALA A 32 1.86 -6.20 20.02
CA ALA A 32 0.70 -6.97 19.56
C ALA A 32 0.84 -8.46 19.85
N LEU A 33 2.01 -9.06 19.52
CA LEU A 33 2.27 -10.47 19.80
C LEU A 33 2.31 -10.78 21.31
N ALA A 34 2.89 -9.89 22.12
CA ALA A 34 2.90 -10.05 23.57
C ALA A 34 1.49 -9.96 24.15
N GLY A 35 0.65 -9.04 23.66
CA GLY A 35 -0.75 -8.92 24.04
C GLY A 35 -1.57 -10.14 23.66
N GLY A 36 -1.49 -10.58 22.41
CA GLY A 36 -2.15 -11.82 21.94
C GLY A 36 -1.66 -13.06 22.70
N GLY A 37 -0.34 -13.17 22.92
CA GLY A 37 0.24 -14.25 23.74
C GLY A 37 -0.24 -14.22 25.19
N ALA A 38 -0.40 -13.04 25.80
CA ALA A 38 -0.96 -12.89 27.13
C ALA A 38 -2.43 -13.35 27.20
N MET A 39 -3.26 -13.06 26.18
CA MET A 39 -4.63 -13.57 26.10
C MET A 39 -4.69 -15.10 26.16
N ILE A 40 -3.79 -15.76 25.43
CA ILE A 40 -3.68 -17.23 25.44
C ILE A 40 -3.12 -17.72 26.78
N TYR A 41 -2.05 -17.11 27.29
CA TYR A 41 -1.39 -17.54 28.51
C TYR A 41 -2.29 -17.48 29.75
N PHE A 42 -3.10 -16.44 29.85
CA PHE A 42 -4.07 -16.32 30.95
C PHE A 42 -5.37 -17.10 30.73
N GLY A 43 -5.48 -17.87 29.65
CA GLY A 43 -6.63 -18.72 29.36
C GLY A 43 -7.91 -17.94 29.03
N LEU A 44 -7.77 -16.71 28.51
CA LEU A 44 -8.91 -15.91 28.00
C LEU A 44 -9.34 -16.40 26.62
N VAL A 45 -8.37 -16.84 25.84
CA VAL A 45 -8.54 -17.43 24.51
C VAL A 45 -7.76 -18.76 24.50
N THR A 46 -8.33 -19.82 23.96
CA THR A 46 -7.61 -21.07 23.77
C THR A 46 -6.72 -20.96 22.51
N GLN A 47 -5.64 -21.73 22.48
CA GLN A 47 -4.76 -21.76 21.29
C GLN A 47 -5.53 -22.21 20.02
N GLU A 48 -6.46 -23.13 20.17
CA GLU A 48 -7.32 -23.60 19.08
C GLU A 48 -8.19 -22.45 18.56
N GLN A 49 -8.90 -21.75 19.43
CA GLN A 49 -9.71 -20.58 19.06
C GLN A 49 -8.86 -19.47 18.40
N ALA A 50 -7.68 -19.20 18.96
CA ALA A 50 -6.77 -18.20 18.38
C ALA A 50 -6.47 -18.49 16.90
N ILE A 51 -6.24 -19.77 16.56
CA ILE A 51 -5.87 -20.18 15.21
C ILE A 51 -7.10 -20.33 14.29
N THR A 52 -8.21 -20.90 14.81
CA THR A 52 -9.35 -21.28 13.96
C THR A 52 -10.42 -20.19 13.84
N GLU A 53 -10.53 -19.31 14.86
CA GLU A 53 -11.65 -18.34 14.93
C GLU A 53 -11.15 -16.90 14.83
N PHE A 54 -10.01 -16.56 15.45
CA PHE A 54 -9.58 -15.16 15.56
C PHE A 54 -8.60 -14.75 14.46
N ILE A 55 -7.59 -15.58 14.14
CA ILE A 55 -6.63 -15.24 13.08
C ILE A 55 -7.31 -15.33 11.72
N ASP A 56 -7.48 -14.19 11.08
CA ASP A 56 -8.05 -14.13 9.72
C ASP A 56 -6.97 -14.43 8.68
N PHE A 57 -6.92 -15.71 8.27
CA PHE A 57 -6.01 -16.17 7.22
C PHE A 57 -6.34 -15.60 5.84
N ASN A 58 -7.58 -15.15 5.61
CA ASN A 58 -7.94 -14.49 4.35
C ASN A 58 -7.24 -13.12 4.26
N THR A 59 -7.29 -12.32 5.32
CA THR A 59 -6.54 -11.06 5.39
C THR A 59 -5.02 -11.28 5.23
N LEU A 60 -4.43 -12.25 5.95
CA LEU A 60 -2.99 -12.53 5.85
C LEU A 60 -2.59 -13.02 4.46
N GLY A 61 -3.39 -13.88 3.83
CA GLY A 61 -3.18 -14.37 2.48
C GLY A 61 -3.29 -13.26 1.44
N LEU A 62 -4.29 -12.38 1.58
CA LEU A 62 -4.45 -11.21 0.72
C LEU A 62 -3.23 -10.29 0.78
N LEU A 63 -2.80 -9.92 1.99
CA LEU A 63 -1.62 -9.06 2.18
C LEU A 63 -0.36 -9.72 1.62
N THR A 64 -0.11 -10.99 1.94
CA THR A 64 1.07 -11.72 1.44
C THR A 64 1.09 -11.81 -0.08
N GLY A 65 -0.01 -12.20 -0.71
CA GLY A 65 -0.11 -12.31 -2.16
C GLY A 65 0.12 -10.98 -2.87
N MET A 66 -0.46 -9.89 -2.34
CA MET A 66 -0.23 -8.54 -2.84
C MET A 66 1.21 -8.08 -2.66
N MET A 67 1.83 -8.30 -1.50
CA MET A 67 3.24 -7.95 -1.25
C MET A 67 4.17 -8.63 -2.25
N ILE A 68 3.97 -9.92 -2.53
CA ILE A 68 4.74 -10.66 -3.54
C ILE A 68 4.54 -10.06 -4.94
N LEU A 69 3.30 -9.83 -5.35
CA LEU A 69 2.99 -9.25 -6.66
C LEU A 69 3.66 -7.88 -6.83
N ILE A 70 3.54 -7.03 -5.81
CA ILE A 70 4.10 -5.68 -5.81
C ILE A 70 5.63 -5.70 -5.85
N SER A 71 6.27 -6.61 -5.12
CA SER A 71 7.72 -6.77 -5.17
C SER A 71 8.19 -7.05 -6.61
N VAL A 72 7.49 -7.92 -7.34
CA VAL A 72 7.78 -8.20 -8.74
C VAL A 72 7.56 -6.97 -9.64
N VAL A 73 6.46 -6.24 -9.45
CA VAL A 73 6.16 -5.00 -10.20
C VAL A 73 7.20 -3.92 -9.91
N LYS A 74 7.64 -3.78 -8.67
CA LYS A 74 8.70 -2.86 -8.26
C LYS A 74 10.02 -3.17 -8.97
N GLN A 75 10.44 -4.43 -8.96
CA GLN A 75 11.69 -4.87 -9.59
C GLN A 75 11.66 -4.74 -11.12
N SER A 76 10.49 -4.70 -11.75
CA SER A 76 10.35 -4.47 -13.19
C SER A 76 10.67 -3.04 -13.65
N GLY A 77 10.88 -2.09 -12.72
CA GLY A 77 11.12 -0.68 -13.04
C GLY A 77 9.85 0.15 -13.31
N PHE A 78 8.67 -0.39 -12.99
CA PHE A 78 7.38 0.26 -13.26
C PHE A 78 7.27 1.68 -12.69
N PHE A 79 7.68 1.87 -11.43
CA PHE A 79 7.58 3.19 -10.78
C PHE A 79 8.55 4.20 -11.39
N GLN A 80 9.73 3.76 -11.84
CA GLN A 80 10.68 4.61 -12.56
C GLN A 80 10.10 5.10 -13.89
N VAL A 81 9.46 4.20 -14.62
CA VAL A 81 8.75 4.55 -15.86
C VAL A 81 7.64 5.56 -15.61
N LEU A 82 6.83 5.38 -14.56
CA LEU A 82 5.77 6.31 -14.21
C LEU A 82 6.31 7.70 -13.83
N ALA A 83 7.39 7.76 -13.06
CA ALA A 83 8.02 9.02 -12.65
C ALA A 83 8.61 9.77 -13.86
N LEU A 84 9.33 9.07 -14.73
CA LEU A 84 9.90 9.66 -15.95
C LEU A 84 8.81 10.05 -16.96
N TRP A 85 7.75 9.27 -17.06
CA TRP A 85 6.56 9.61 -17.85
C TRP A 85 5.91 10.90 -17.34
N ALA A 86 5.71 11.03 -16.03
CA ALA A 86 5.16 12.23 -15.41
C ALA A 86 6.05 13.46 -15.70
N LEU A 87 7.39 13.32 -15.58
CA LEU A 87 8.31 14.39 -15.92
C LEU A 87 8.20 14.81 -17.39
N LYS A 88 8.18 13.87 -18.30
CA LYS A 88 8.07 14.14 -19.74
C LYS A 88 6.71 14.76 -20.09
N LYS A 89 5.63 14.25 -19.50
CA LYS A 89 4.27 14.74 -19.71
C LYS A 89 4.06 16.16 -19.15
N SER A 90 4.73 16.49 -18.03
CA SER A 90 4.68 17.84 -17.43
C SER A 90 5.42 18.89 -18.23
N LYS A 91 6.10 18.51 -19.31
CA LYS A 91 6.93 19.43 -20.13
C LYS A 91 7.91 20.23 -19.28
N GLY A 92 8.40 19.64 -18.17
CA GLY A 92 9.30 20.30 -17.23
C GLY A 92 8.67 21.41 -16.41
N SER A 93 7.34 21.52 -16.38
CA SER A 93 6.60 22.45 -15.51
C SER A 93 6.48 21.88 -14.11
N PRO A 94 7.01 22.55 -13.05
CA PRO A 94 6.89 22.07 -11.68
C PRO A 94 5.45 21.84 -11.22
N ARG A 95 4.54 22.73 -11.61
CA ARG A 95 3.12 22.63 -11.25
C ARG A 95 2.46 21.40 -11.87
N GLU A 96 2.71 21.15 -13.15
CA GLU A 96 2.15 19.99 -13.85
C GLU A 96 2.79 18.70 -13.35
N LEU A 97 4.07 18.71 -12.98
CA LEU A 97 4.76 17.60 -12.38
C LEU A 97 4.13 17.23 -11.03
N LEU A 98 3.87 18.22 -10.16
CA LEU A 98 3.17 17.99 -8.89
C LEU A 98 1.82 17.31 -9.13
N ILE A 99 1.01 17.83 -10.07
CA ILE A 99 -0.31 17.25 -10.39
C ILE A 99 -0.17 15.78 -10.82
N LEU A 100 0.73 15.51 -11.75
CA LEU A 100 0.89 14.18 -12.32
C LEU A 100 1.44 13.19 -11.31
N LEU A 101 2.47 13.56 -10.54
CA LEU A 101 3.02 12.70 -9.49
C LEU A 101 2.01 12.46 -8.38
N SER A 102 1.25 13.46 -7.97
CA SER A 102 0.16 13.31 -6.99
C SER A 102 -0.89 12.30 -7.44
N ILE A 103 -1.32 12.36 -8.71
CA ILE A 103 -2.29 11.42 -9.27
C ILE A 103 -1.68 10.01 -9.35
N VAL A 104 -0.44 9.89 -9.85
CA VAL A 104 0.28 8.61 -9.92
C VAL A 104 0.41 8.00 -8.53
N THR A 105 0.73 8.80 -7.52
CA THR A 105 0.85 8.37 -6.14
C THR A 105 -0.49 7.91 -5.56
N ALA A 106 -1.57 8.66 -5.78
CA ALA A 106 -2.91 8.27 -5.31
C ALA A 106 -3.37 6.95 -5.92
N VAL A 107 -3.20 6.78 -7.24
CA VAL A 107 -3.56 5.53 -7.94
C VAL A 107 -2.64 4.38 -7.52
N GLY A 108 -1.34 4.64 -7.39
CA GLY A 108 -0.38 3.66 -6.90
C GLY A 108 -0.74 3.16 -5.50
N ALA A 109 -1.02 4.08 -4.58
CA ALA A 109 -1.40 3.75 -3.20
C ALA A 109 -2.72 2.97 -3.10
N ALA A 110 -3.67 3.21 -4.01
CA ALA A 110 -4.91 2.45 -4.07
C ALA A 110 -4.70 0.98 -4.48
N LEU A 111 -3.74 0.73 -5.37
CA LEU A 111 -3.50 -0.60 -5.96
C LEU A 111 -2.44 -1.43 -5.22
N ILE A 112 -1.54 -0.75 -4.50
CA ILE A 112 -0.38 -1.40 -3.89
C ILE A 112 -0.55 -1.42 -2.38
N ASP A 113 -0.10 -0.42 -1.75
CA ASP A 113 -0.34 0.03 -0.38
C ASP A 113 0.31 1.40 -0.23
N SER A 114 -0.22 2.17 0.71
CA SER A 114 0.17 3.57 0.87
C SER A 114 1.63 3.74 1.30
N VAL A 115 2.15 2.87 2.15
CA VAL A 115 3.53 2.97 2.67
C VAL A 115 4.52 2.62 1.57
N THR A 116 4.30 1.49 0.89
CA THR A 116 5.15 1.06 -0.22
C THR A 116 5.14 2.09 -1.36
N ALA A 117 3.97 2.62 -1.72
CA ALA A 117 3.86 3.66 -2.74
C ALA A 117 4.70 4.91 -2.37
N ALA A 118 4.61 5.38 -1.12
CA ALA A 118 5.39 6.50 -0.63
C ALA A 118 6.91 6.24 -0.69
N LEU A 119 7.35 5.07 -0.21
CA LEU A 119 8.76 4.69 -0.20
C LEU A 119 9.36 4.55 -1.60
N LEU A 120 8.54 4.18 -2.59
CA LEU A 120 9.00 4.03 -3.98
C LEU A 120 9.03 5.35 -4.73
N ILE A 121 8.02 6.19 -4.57
CA ILE A 121 7.86 7.40 -5.36
C ILE A 121 8.73 8.55 -4.80
N ALA A 122 8.84 8.70 -3.47
CA ALA A 122 9.56 9.81 -2.85
C ALA A 122 11.04 9.93 -3.28
N PRO A 123 11.87 8.87 -3.35
CA PRO A 123 13.24 8.98 -3.85
C PRO A 123 13.30 9.42 -5.31
N MET A 124 12.35 8.98 -6.13
CA MET A 124 12.28 9.37 -7.53
C MET A 124 11.90 10.85 -7.66
N THR A 125 10.93 11.31 -6.88
CA THR A 125 10.54 12.73 -6.81
C THR A 125 11.71 13.61 -6.41
N ILE A 126 12.51 13.21 -5.41
CA ILE A 126 13.72 13.94 -5.02
C ILE A 126 14.70 14.03 -6.19
N SER A 127 14.90 12.93 -6.91
CA SER A 127 15.78 12.90 -8.08
C SER A 127 15.29 13.82 -9.20
N LEU A 128 13.98 13.76 -9.52
CA LEU A 128 13.36 14.62 -10.53
C LEU A 128 13.45 16.11 -10.16
N CYS A 129 13.20 16.44 -8.88
CA CYS A 129 13.31 17.82 -8.39
C CYS A 129 14.74 18.36 -8.45
N ARG A 130 15.75 17.51 -8.21
CA ARG A 130 17.16 17.87 -8.41
C ARG A 130 17.45 18.19 -9.88
N MET A 131 16.94 17.40 -10.81
CA MET A 131 17.08 17.67 -12.25
C MET A 131 16.43 19.00 -12.65
N LEU A 132 15.29 19.33 -12.06
CA LEU A 132 14.57 20.58 -12.27
C LEU A 132 15.10 21.75 -11.44
N ARG A 133 16.10 21.54 -10.57
CA ARG A 133 16.66 22.53 -9.63
C ARG A 133 15.60 23.21 -8.77
N MET A 134 14.63 22.45 -8.29
CA MET A 134 13.53 22.93 -7.45
C MET A 134 13.49 22.20 -6.10
N SER A 135 12.80 22.80 -5.13
CA SER A 135 12.56 22.14 -3.84
C SER A 135 11.61 20.95 -4.02
N PRO A 136 11.93 19.76 -3.47
CA PRO A 136 11.04 18.61 -3.51
C PRO A 136 9.86 18.71 -2.51
N VAL A 137 9.94 19.61 -1.52
CA VAL A 137 9.02 19.68 -0.39
C VAL A 137 7.55 19.77 -0.80
N PRO A 138 7.14 20.66 -1.74
CA PRO A 138 5.74 20.75 -2.13
C PRO A 138 5.19 19.45 -2.74
N ILE A 139 6.00 18.77 -3.56
CA ILE A 139 5.59 17.52 -4.20
C ILE A 139 5.55 16.39 -3.17
N LEU A 140 6.55 16.26 -2.30
CA LEU A 140 6.57 15.23 -1.25
C LEU A 140 5.41 15.36 -0.27
N ILE A 141 5.05 16.59 0.14
CA ILE A 141 3.87 16.82 0.99
C ILE A 141 2.60 16.36 0.26
N SER A 142 2.47 16.71 -1.03
CA SER A 142 1.36 16.25 -1.84
C SER A 142 1.31 14.74 -1.93
N GLU A 143 2.42 14.08 -2.20
CA GLU A 143 2.52 12.62 -2.30
C GLU A 143 2.15 11.91 -1.00
N ILE A 144 2.60 12.40 0.16
CA ILE A 144 2.24 11.83 1.47
C ILE A 144 0.72 11.91 1.68
N LEU A 145 0.10 13.04 1.37
CA LEU A 145 -1.35 13.19 1.46
C LEU A 145 -2.06 12.26 0.47
N MET A 146 -1.57 12.18 -0.77
CA MET A 146 -2.14 11.32 -1.81
C MET A 146 -1.98 9.83 -1.52
N CYS A 147 -0.88 9.40 -0.89
CA CYS A 147 -0.72 8.03 -0.44
C CYS A 147 -1.80 7.62 0.56
N ASN A 148 -2.04 8.46 1.57
CA ASN A 148 -3.06 8.16 2.58
C ASN A 148 -4.47 8.16 1.99
N ILE A 149 -4.80 9.18 1.20
CA ILE A 149 -6.12 9.32 0.59
C ILE A 149 -6.35 8.23 -0.46
N GLY A 150 -5.39 8.01 -1.36
CA GLY A 150 -5.47 6.98 -2.39
C GLY A 150 -5.60 5.58 -1.81
N GLY A 151 -4.81 5.26 -0.78
CA GLY A 151 -4.85 3.97 -0.11
C GLY A 151 -6.21 3.63 0.52
N THR A 152 -7.05 4.62 0.84
CA THR A 152 -8.41 4.35 1.34
C THR A 152 -9.41 4.01 0.24
N ALA A 153 -9.06 4.17 -1.04
CA ALA A 153 -10.00 3.98 -2.16
C ALA A 153 -10.45 2.53 -2.35
N LEU A 154 -9.54 1.59 -2.15
CA LEU A 154 -9.76 0.17 -2.40
C LEU A 154 -9.44 -0.66 -1.17
N MET A 155 -10.02 -1.84 -1.10
CA MET A 155 -9.80 -2.80 -0.01
C MET A 155 -8.29 -3.10 0.16
N ILE A 156 -7.55 -3.28 -0.93
CA ILE A 156 -6.13 -3.66 -0.95
C ILE A 156 -5.16 -2.49 -0.68
N GLY A 157 -5.63 -1.24 -0.71
CA GLY A 157 -4.78 -0.06 -0.62
C GLY A 157 -4.23 0.25 0.77
N ASN A 158 -4.84 -0.28 1.83
CA ASN A 158 -4.36 -0.15 3.21
C ASN A 158 -4.74 -1.38 4.05
N PRO A 159 -3.86 -1.86 4.94
CA PRO A 159 -4.18 -2.97 5.82
C PRO A 159 -5.45 -2.79 6.68
N PRO A 160 -5.76 -1.59 7.24
CA PRO A 160 -7.03 -1.38 7.94
C PRO A 160 -8.27 -1.62 7.08
N ASN A 161 -8.22 -1.30 5.77
CA ASN A 161 -9.34 -1.57 4.88
C ASN A 161 -9.58 -3.07 4.71
N VAL A 162 -8.50 -3.86 4.62
CA VAL A 162 -8.58 -5.32 4.53
C VAL A 162 -9.24 -5.89 5.78
N MET A 163 -8.83 -5.42 6.97
CA MET A 163 -9.42 -5.83 8.25
C MET A 163 -10.92 -5.48 8.35
N ILE A 164 -11.27 -4.23 7.97
CA ILE A 164 -12.68 -3.81 7.97
C ILE A 164 -13.47 -4.65 6.99
N GLY A 165 -12.95 -4.85 5.78
CA GLY A 165 -13.59 -5.67 4.75
C GLY A 165 -13.86 -7.09 5.24
N SER A 166 -12.87 -7.72 5.86
CA SER A 166 -13.00 -9.07 6.42
C SER A 166 -14.02 -9.10 7.57
N ALA A 167 -13.88 -8.22 8.56
CA ALA A 167 -14.77 -8.20 9.73
C ALA A 167 -16.22 -7.86 9.40
N THR A 168 -16.47 -7.11 8.33
CA THR A 168 -17.82 -6.67 7.91
C THR A 168 -18.33 -7.41 6.68
N HIS A 169 -17.58 -8.37 6.15
CA HIS A 169 -17.87 -9.10 4.92
C HIS A 169 -18.08 -8.20 3.69
N LEU A 170 -17.39 -7.05 3.65
CA LEU A 170 -17.36 -6.17 2.50
C LEU A 170 -16.29 -6.65 1.53
N ASP A 171 -16.65 -6.73 0.25
CA ASP A 171 -15.73 -7.17 -0.80
C ASP A 171 -15.02 -5.99 -1.49
N PHE A 172 -14.14 -6.31 -2.44
CA PHE A 172 -13.40 -5.31 -3.22
C PHE A 172 -14.33 -4.35 -3.96
N ASN A 173 -15.48 -4.84 -4.47
CA ASN A 173 -16.43 -4.04 -5.23
C ASN A 173 -17.18 -3.06 -4.32
N ASP A 174 -17.44 -3.43 -3.06
CA ASP A 174 -18.05 -2.51 -2.09
C ASP A 174 -17.17 -1.29 -1.84
N PHE A 175 -15.86 -1.50 -1.67
CA PHE A 175 -14.90 -0.40 -1.56
C PHE A 175 -14.83 0.43 -2.85
N LEU A 176 -14.74 -0.22 -4.01
CA LEU A 176 -14.67 0.44 -5.31
C LEU A 176 -15.90 1.32 -5.58
N MET A 177 -17.09 0.86 -5.24
CA MET A 177 -18.33 1.58 -5.56
C MET A 177 -18.67 2.66 -4.52
N ASN A 178 -18.29 2.48 -3.26
CA ASN A 178 -18.67 3.41 -2.19
C ASN A 178 -17.52 4.35 -1.77
N LEU A 179 -16.30 3.85 -1.63
CA LEU A 179 -15.16 4.66 -1.16
C LEU A 179 -14.39 5.34 -2.30
N ALA A 180 -14.16 4.66 -3.42
CA ALA A 180 -13.40 5.25 -4.50
C ALA A 180 -13.99 6.57 -5.05
N PRO A 181 -15.33 6.77 -5.18
CA PRO A 181 -15.89 8.07 -5.57
C PRO A 181 -15.61 9.18 -4.56
N VAL A 182 -15.68 8.88 -3.26
CA VAL A 182 -15.38 9.84 -2.19
C VAL A 182 -13.89 10.21 -2.22
N VAL A 183 -13.02 9.22 -2.37
CA VAL A 183 -11.57 9.41 -2.51
C VAL A 183 -11.25 10.26 -3.75
N PHE A 184 -11.90 10.02 -4.87
CA PHE A 184 -11.71 10.82 -6.09
C PHE A 184 -12.00 12.30 -5.85
N ILE A 185 -13.11 12.63 -5.18
CA ILE A 185 -13.45 14.01 -4.81
C ILE A 185 -12.41 14.58 -3.86
N THR A 186 -11.99 13.80 -2.85
CA THR A 186 -11.00 14.22 -1.85
C THR A 186 -9.64 14.50 -2.49
N VAL A 187 -9.19 13.66 -3.42
CA VAL A 187 -7.96 13.87 -4.21
C VAL A 187 -8.01 15.22 -4.95
N ILE A 188 -9.13 15.55 -5.59
CA ILE A 188 -9.29 16.83 -6.30
C ILE A 188 -9.20 18.00 -5.32
N VAL A 189 -9.92 17.94 -4.19
CA VAL A 189 -9.94 19.02 -3.19
C VAL A 189 -8.55 19.26 -2.60
N ILE A 190 -7.86 18.18 -2.20
CA ILE A 190 -6.51 18.29 -1.63
C ILE A 190 -5.51 18.76 -2.67
N LEU A 191 -5.61 18.29 -3.91
CA LEU A 191 -4.73 18.76 -4.99
C LEU A 191 -4.89 20.27 -5.23
N ILE A 192 -6.12 20.77 -5.24
CA ILE A 192 -6.39 22.21 -5.35
C ILE A 192 -5.80 22.94 -4.14
N ALA A 193 -6.00 22.45 -2.93
CA ALA A 193 -5.47 23.06 -1.69
C ALA A 193 -3.92 23.14 -1.73
N VAL A 194 -3.25 22.05 -2.09
CA VAL A 194 -1.78 22.03 -2.22
C VAL A 194 -1.30 23.01 -3.27
N LEU A 195 -1.95 23.08 -4.43
CA LEU A 195 -1.61 24.04 -5.48
C LEU A 195 -1.79 25.50 -5.06
N LEU A 196 -2.77 25.78 -4.20
CA LEU A 196 -3.00 27.12 -3.65
C LEU A 196 -1.97 27.48 -2.58
N ILE A 197 -1.63 26.55 -1.70
CA ILE A 197 -0.64 26.76 -0.63
C ILE A 197 0.74 27.04 -1.22
N PHE A 198 1.17 26.21 -2.16
CA PHE A 198 2.51 26.26 -2.76
C PHE A 198 2.60 27.05 -4.07
N LYS A 199 1.59 27.87 -4.38
CA LYS A 199 1.54 28.64 -5.66
C LYS A 199 2.79 29.47 -5.96
N ASN A 200 3.48 29.97 -4.91
CA ASN A 200 4.66 30.80 -5.04
C ASN A 200 5.96 29.98 -5.23
N ASP A 201 5.96 28.69 -4.89
CA ASP A 201 7.12 27.81 -4.99
C ASP A 201 7.32 27.28 -6.42
N PHE A 202 6.35 27.45 -7.29
CA PHE A 202 6.39 26.99 -8.68
C PHE A 202 6.90 28.03 -9.68
N SER A 203 7.58 29.08 -9.17
CA SER A 203 8.05 30.15 -10.03
C SER A 203 9.25 29.75 -10.90
N SER A 204 9.03 29.76 -12.18
CA SER A 204 9.96 30.04 -13.29
C SER A 204 11.04 29.03 -13.71
N VAL A 205 11.28 27.90 -13.07
CA VAL A 205 12.25 26.94 -13.60
C VAL A 205 11.53 25.92 -14.47
N ARG A 206 11.78 25.99 -15.79
CA ARG A 206 11.31 24.98 -16.74
C ARG A 206 12.52 24.31 -17.36
N MET A 207 12.48 22.98 -17.41
CA MET A 207 13.46 22.23 -18.17
C MET A 207 13.30 22.55 -19.68
N SER A 208 14.42 22.66 -20.38
CA SER A 208 14.39 22.90 -21.82
C SER A 208 13.76 21.71 -22.56
N ALA A 209 13.00 21.98 -23.62
CA ALA A 209 12.41 20.94 -24.46
C ALA A 209 13.49 19.95 -24.99
N LYS A 210 14.69 20.45 -25.31
CA LYS A 210 15.82 19.62 -25.77
C LYS A 210 16.36 18.68 -24.69
N GLU A 211 16.29 19.06 -23.42
CA GLU A 211 16.70 18.19 -22.30
C GLU A 211 15.66 17.12 -22.04
N LEU A 212 14.37 17.47 -22.14
CA LEU A 212 13.26 16.53 -22.00
C LEU A 212 13.20 15.47 -23.12
N GLU A 213 13.56 15.83 -24.35
CA GLU A 213 13.64 14.88 -25.46
C GLU A 213 14.70 13.80 -25.25
N LYS A 214 15.81 14.12 -24.54
CA LYS A 214 16.87 13.18 -24.24
C LYS A 214 16.51 12.16 -23.15
N ILE A 215 15.42 12.39 -22.41
CA ILE A 215 14.97 11.48 -21.36
C ILE A 215 14.30 10.28 -22.01
N ASP A 216 14.92 9.13 -21.88
CA ASP A 216 14.30 7.87 -22.23
C ASP A 216 13.47 7.37 -21.04
N ILE A 217 12.15 7.29 -21.23
CA ILE A 217 11.19 6.83 -20.21
C ILE A 217 11.49 5.38 -19.80
N MET A 218 12.02 4.58 -20.72
CA MET A 218 12.32 3.17 -20.48
C MET A 218 13.75 2.94 -19.93
N SER A 219 14.50 3.99 -19.66
CA SER A 219 15.87 3.86 -19.12
C SER A 219 15.94 3.18 -17.75
N GLY A 220 14.84 3.14 -17.00
CA GLY A 220 14.75 2.43 -15.73
C GLY A 220 14.30 0.97 -15.85
N VAL A 221 14.06 0.47 -17.05
CA VAL A 221 13.64 -0.90 -17.32
C VAL A 221 14.80 -1.72 -17.84
N GLU A 222 15.29 -2.66 -17.03
CA GLU A 222 16.39 -3.53 -17.43
C GLU A 222 15.92 -4.56 -18.46
N ASP A 223 14.75 -5.15 -18.25
CA ASP A 223 14.13 -6.15 -19.16
C ASP A 223 12.67 -5.78 -19.49
N LYS A 224 12.44 -5.41 -20.75
CA LYS A 224 11.10 -5.05 -21.25
C LYS A 224 10.12 -6.22 -21.19
N SER A 225 10.61 -7.46 -21.22
CA SER A 225 9.77 -8.65 -21.14
C SER A 225 9.24 -8.81 -19.72
N ILE A 226 10.09 -8.66 -18.71
CA ILE A 226 9.72 -8.67 -17.29
C ILE A 226 8.73 -7.54 -17.01
N PHE A 227 9.02 -6.33 -17.47
CA PHE A 227 8.13 -5.17 -17.34
C PHE A 227 6.73 -5.44 -17.91
N SER A 228 6.64 -5.94 -19.14
CA SER A 228 5.34 -6.21 -19.78
C SER A 228 4.58 -7.32 -19.07
N ARG A 229 5.26 -8.39 -18.66
CA ARG A 229 4.63 -9.52 -17.97
C ARG A 229 4.14 -9.14 -16.57
N SER A 230 4.93 -8.38 -15.81
CA SER A 230 4.53 -7.92 -14.47
C SER A 230 3.28 -7.03 -14.50
N LEU A 231 3.21 -6.12 -15.48
CA LEU A 231 2.01 -5.31 -15.68
C LEU A 231 0.80 -6.12 -16.11
N MET A 232 1.01 -7.11 -16.97
CA MET A 232 -0.07 -8.01 -17.40
C MET A 232 -0.61 -8.79 -16.21
N VAL A 233 0.26 -9.39 -15.40
CA VAL A 233 -0.16 -10.12 -14.19
C VAL A 233 -0.87 -9.18 -13.19
N LEU A 234 -0.36 -7.96 -12.97
CA LEU A 234 -1.02 -6.97 -12.12
C LEU A 234 -2.43 -6.65 -12.64
N ALA A 235 -2.57 -6.38 -13.94
CA ALA A 235 -3.86 -6.08 -14.55
C ALA A 235 -4.85 -7.25 -14.42
N PHE A 236 -4.41 -8.48 -14.65
CA PHE A 236 -5.25 -9.68 -14.46
C PHE A 236 -5.63 -9.88 -12.99
N THR A 237 -4.73 -9.62 -12.05
CA THR A 237 -5.05 -9.72 -10.61
C THR A 237 -6.08 -8.67 -10.21
N VAL A 238 -5.95 -7.43 -10.67
CA VAL A 238 -6.95 -6.36 -10.42
C VAL A 238 -8.30 -6.72 -11.04
N LEU A 239 -8.33 -7.24 -12.27
CA LEU A 239 -9.54 -7.76 -12.88
C LEU A 239 -10.13 -8.93 -12.09
N GLY A 240 -9.26 -9.81 -11.57
CA GLY A 240 -9.65 -10.90 -10.69
C GLY A 240 -10.38 -10.39 -9.44
N PHE A 241 -9.91 -9.30 -8.82
CA PHE A 241 -10.59 -8.66 -7.68
C PHE A 241 -11.98 -8.08 -8.04
N VAL A 242 -12.20 -7.66 -9.27
CA VAL A 242 -13.52 -7.16 -9.70
C VAL A 242 -14.53 -8.29 -9.89
N VAL A 243 -14.06 -9.45 -10.33
CA VAL A 243 -14.94 -10.57 -10.70
C VAL A 243 -15.01 -11.70 -9.67
N HIS A 244 -14.12 -11.71 -8.65
CA HIS A 244 -13.97 -12.83 -7.71
C HIS A 244 -15.26 -13.23 -7.00
N SER A 245 -16.07 -12.25 -6.59
CA SER A 245 -17.33 -12.49 -5.89
C SER A 245 -18.34 -13.26 -6.76
N HIS A 246 -18.32 -13.06 -8.09
CA HIS A 246 -19.18 -13.82 -9.01
C HIS A 246 -18.81 -15.31 -9.09
N PHE A 247 -17.56 -15.65 -8.79
CA PHE A 247 -17.05 -17.02 -8.77
C PHE A 247 -17.03 -17.63 -7.38
N GLY A 248 -17.48 -16.91 -6.35
CA GLY A 248 -17.44 -17.36 -4.96
C GLY A 248 -16.01 -17.55 -4.43
N LEU A 249 -15.03 -16.82 -4.99
CA LEU A 249 -13.63 -16.87 -4.56
C LEU A 249 -13.37 -15.83 -3.49
N GLU A 250 -12.52 -16.16 -2.53
CA GLU A 250 -12.01 -15.21 -1.55
C GLU A 250 -10.95 -14.27 -2.16
N SER A 251 -10.87 -13.05 -1.65
CA SER A 251 -9.89 -12.06 -2.11
C SER A 251 -8.45 -12.56 -1.93
N ALA A 252 -8.16 -13.32 -0.87
CA ALA A 252 -6.86 -13.96 -0.64
C ALA A 252 -6.48 -14.91 -1.79
N THR A 253 -7.43 -15.68 -2.31
CA THR A 253 -7.18 -16.60 -3.42
C THR A 253 -6.73 -15.86 -4.66
N VAL A 254 -7.35 -14.73 -4.98
CA VAL A 254 -6.99 -13.88 -6.12
C VAL A 254 -5.59 -13.30 -5.92
N ALA A 255 -5.30 -12.74 -4.73
CA ALA A 255 -4.00 -12.14 -4.43
C ALA A 255 -2.87 -13.17 -4.48
N MET A 256 -3.05 -14.31 -3.82
CA MET A 256 -2.05 -15.39 -3.80
C MET A 256 -1.80 -15.96 -5.19
N THR A 257 -2.86 -16.17 -5.97
CA THR A 257 -2.73 -16.63 -7.36
C THR A 257 -1.99 -15.60 -8.22
N GLY A 258 -2.29 -14.30 -8.05
CA GLY A 258 -1.59 -13.21 -8.72
C GLY A 258 -0.11 -13.14 -8.34
N GLY A 259 0.21 -13.24 -7.04
CA GLY A 259 1.59 -13.29 -6.54
C GLY A 259 2.37 -14.50 -7.08
N MET A 260 1.76 -15.69 -7.05
CA MET A 260 2.36 -16.90 -7.64
C MET A 260 2.56 -16.77 -9.14
N ALA A 261 1.58 -16.26 -9.88
CA ALA A 261 1.70 -16.00 -11.30
C ALA A 261 2.83 -15.02 -11.62
N ALA A 262 3.00 -13.98 -10.80
CA ALA A 262 4.10 -13.03 -10.95
C ALA A 262 5.47 -13.72 -10.79
N LEU A 263 5.64 -14.57 -9.78
CA LEU A 263 6.88 -15.33 -9.58
C LEU A 263 7.17 -16.30 -10.73
N LEU A 264 6.14 -16.98 -11.24
CA LEU A 264 6.29 -17.99 -12.28
C LEU A 264 6.56 -17.38 -13.67
N PHE A 265 5.85 -16.30 -14.02
CA PHE A 265 5.88 -15.79 -15.40
C PHE A 265 6.83 -14.60 -15.60
N CYS A 266 7.21 -13.88 -14.55
CA CYS A 266 8.07 -12.70 -14.71
C CYS A 266 9.57 -13.00 -14.69
N GLY A 267 9.97 -14.21 -14.28
CA GLY A 267 11.39 -14.62 -14.30
C GLY A 267 12.26 -13.89 -13.27
N ILE A 268 11.66 -13.36 -12.23
CA ILE A 268 12.34 -12.76 -11.08
C ILE A 268 12.67 -13.86 -10.08
N ASN A 269 13.84 -13.75 -9.42
CA ASN A 269 14.21 -14.70 -8.39
C ASN A 269 13.19 -14.70 -7.24
N PRO A 270 12.53 -15.82 -6.96
CA PRO A 270 11.54 -15.89 -5.88
C PRO A 270 12.09 -15.48 -4.51
N GLU A 271 13.37 -15.78 -4.22
CA GLU A 271 13.99 -15.40 -2.95
C GLU A 271 14.03 -13.88 -2.76
N ASP A 272 14.30 -13.14 -3.82
CA ASP A 272 14.39 -11.67 -3.75
C ASP A 272 12.99 -11.03 -3.63
N ALA A 273 11.99 -11.60 -4.28
CA ALA A 273 10.61 -11.18 -4.12
C ALA A 273 10.08 -11.49 -2.71
N LEU A 274 10.37 -12.66 -2.16
CA LEU A 274 9.92 -13.07 -0.84
C LEU A 274 10.60 -12.29 0.30
N LYS A 275 11.84 -11.85 0.14
CA LYS A 275 12.53 -10.98 1.11
C LYS A 275 11.85 -9.61 1.28
N GLU A 276 11.11 -9.17 0.28
CA GLU A 276 10.37 -7.91 0.33
C GLU A 276 8.98 -8.04 0.99
N VAL A 277 8.55 -9.26 1.32
CA VAL A 277 7.33 -9.46 2.10
C VAL A 277 7.54 -8.93 3.51
N ASP A 278 6.71 -7.99 3.92
CA ASP A 278 6.77 -7.36 5.25
C ASP A 278 6.20 -8.32 6.32
N LEU A 279 7.06 -9.24 6.77
CA LEU A 279 6.72 -10.18 7.84
C LEU A 279 6.35 -9.47 9.15
N ASP A 280 6.92 -8.28 9.39
CA ASP A 280 6.62 -7.48 10.57
C ASP A 280 5.13 -7.09 10.61
N THR A 281 4.63 -6.59 9.51
CA THR A 281 3.20 -6.25 9.38
C THR A 281 2.32 -7.50 9.51
N LEU A 282 2.68 -8.63 8.90
CA LEU A 282 1.90 -9.87 9.03
C LEU A 282 1.85 -10.36 10.49
N MET A 283 2.99 -10.37 11.19
CA MET A 283 3.06 -10.75 12.60
C MET A 283 2.30 -9.78 13.50
N PHE A 284 2.34 -8.48 13.19
CA PHE A 284 1.55 -7.47 13.88
C PHE A 284 0.06 -7.79 13.82
N PHE A 285 -0.45 -8.10 12.61
CA PHE A 285 -1.87 -8.44 12.44
C PHE A 285 -2.24 -9.76 13.11
N MET A 286 -1.38 -10.76 13.08
CA MET A 286 -1.63 -12.02 13.83
C MET A 286 -1.81 -11.77 15.33
N GLY A 287 -0.93 -10.95 15.93
CA GLY A 287 -1.08 -10.57 17.33
C GLY A 287 -2.34 -9.75 17.61
N LEU A 288 -2.68 -8.83 16.71
CA LEU A 288 -3.83 -7.96 16.82
C LEU A 288 -5.15 -8.73 16.72
N PHE A 289 -5.26 -9.69 15.82
CA PHE A 289 -6.45 -10.55 15.67
C PHE A 289 -6.76 -11.36 16.93
N ILE A 290 -5.75 -11.80 17.66
CA ILE A 290 -5.96 -12.53 18.92
C ILE A 290 -6.34 -11.58 20.07
N LEU A 291 -5.92 -10.32 19.97
CA LEU A 291 -6.13 -9.31 21.00
C LEU A 291 -7.52 -8.65 20.93
N VAL A 292 -8.08 -8.48 19.73
CA VAL A 292 -9.33 -7.78 19.44
C VAL A 292 -10.49 -8.76 19.28
#